data_f638d2eff49e96771caa8025d35bbb1c
#
_entry.id   f638d2eff49e96771caa8025d35bbb1c
#
_cell.length_a   1.000
_cell.length_b   1.000
_cell.length_c   1.000
_cell.angle_alpha   90.00
_cell.angle_beta   90.00
_cell.angle_gamma   90.00
#
_symmetry.space_group_name_H-M   'P 1'
#
loop_
_entity.id
_entity.type
_entity.pdbx_description
1 polymer ?
#
loop_
_entity_poly.entity_id
_entity_poly.type
_entity_poly.pdbx_seq_one_letter_code
_entity_poly.pdbx_strand_id
1 'polypeptide(L)'
;FYVNTPSGIRVYVYGTRFNVSAYESEDYVETVLESGHVSVFMPVYGTSETLNPGERLLFDKKALQFMKSKVDVSEKTAWKDGKLIFRNTSLDEMLKRLSRHFNVDIHFNNKSGKNYTFRATFRNESLFQILDYLSKSVSMKWNVEDPVQLSDGTFTKRKVIVDLY
;
A
#
# COMPACT_ATOMS: atom_id res chain seq x y z
N PHE A 1 -6.39 17.10 -15.64
CA PHE A 1 -5.22 16.30 -15.24
C PHE A 1 -5.62 14.84 -15.17
N TYR A 2 -4.73 13.95 -15.60
CA TYR A 2 -4.95 12.51 -15.47
C TYR A 2 -3.68 11.77 -15.08
N VAL A 3 -3.85 10.61 -14.43
CA VAL A 3 -2.78 9.70 -14.05
C VAL A 3 -2.89 8.44 -14.90
N ASN A 4 -1.81 8.08 -15.59
CA ASN A 4 -1.69 6.77 -16.24
C ASN A 4 -1.04 5.78 -15.27
N THR A 5 -1.60 4.57 -15.20
CA THR A 5 -0.98 3.48 -14.44
C THR A 5 -0.26 2.50 -15.37
N PRO A 6 0.71 1.72 -14.88
CA PRO A 6 1.39 0.68 -15.68
C PRO A 6 0.43 -0.35 -16.29
N SER A 7 -0.71 -0.60 -15.66
CA SER A 7 -1.76 -1.50 -16.16
C SER A 7 -2.68 -0.89 -17.22
N GLY A 8 -2.41 0.35 -17.66
CA GLY A 8 -3.20 1.06 -18.66
C GLY A 8 -4.46 1.74 -18.14
N ILE A 9 -4.80 1.59 -16.86
CA ILE A 9 -5.90 2.32 -16.22
C ILE A 9 -5.55 3.80 -16.20
N ARG A 10 -6.52 4.66 -16.53
CA ARG A 10 -6.38 6.11 -16.51
C ARG A 10 -7.33 6.72 -15.50
N VAL A 11 -6.78 7.54 -14.60
CA VAL A 11 -7.54 8.23 -13.56
C VAL A 11 -7.64 9.71 -13.93
N TYR A 12 -8.81 10.15 -14.34
CA TYR A 12 -9.09 11.54 -14.69
C TYR A 12 -9.60 12.29 -13.46
N VAL A 13 -9.01 13.45 -13.18
CA VAL A 13 -9.29 14.24 -11.99
C VAL A 13 -9.47 15.71 -12.29
N TYR A 14 -10.39 16.37 -11.56
CA TYR A 14 -10.63 17.79 -11.66
C TYR A 14 -10.88 18.39 -10.26
N GLY A 15 -9.96 19.28 -9.80
CA GLY A 15 -10.06 19.92 -8.48
C GLY A 15 -10.13 18.91 -7.32
N THR A 16 -9.25 17.91 -7.30
CA THR A 16 -9.48 16.66 -6.57
C THR A 16 -8.37 16.37 -5.56
N ARG A 17 -8.77 15.86 -4.39
CA ARG A 17 -7.90 15.13 -3.47
C ARG A 17 -8.19 13.65 -3.58
N PHE A 18 -7.20 12.87 -3.92
CA PHE A 18 -7.32 11.45 -4.20
C PHE A 18 -6.02 10.70 -3.90
N ASN A 19 -6.10 9.38 -3.85
CA ASN A 19 -4.94 8.50 -3.79
C ASN A 19 -5.05 7.44 -4.89
N VAL A 20 -3.94 7.15 -5.57
CA VAL A 20 -3.81 6.04 -6.50
C VAL A 20 -2.66 5.15 -6.04
N SER A 21 -2.93 3.85 -5.86
CA SER A 21 -1.94 2.81 -5.63
C SER A 21 -1.93 1.89 -6.85
N ALA A 22 -0.84 1.89 -7.62
CA ALA A 22 -0.72 1.16 -8.88
C ALA A 22 0.68 0.55 -9.05
N TYR A 23 1.15 -0.14 -8.02
CA TYR A 23 2.47 -0.79 -8.03
C TYR A 23 2.46 -2.02 -8.94
N GLU A 24 3.53 -2.20 -9.72
CA GLU A 24 3.67 -3.35 -10.62
C GLU A 24 3.66 -4.69 -9.87
N SER A 25 4.25 -4.70 -8.69
CA SER A 25 4.34 -5.88 -7.81
C SER A 25 3.02 -6.28 -7.15
N GLU A 26 1.96 -5.47 -7.26
CA GLU A 26 0.65 -5.76 -6.68
C GLU A 26 -0.33 -6.26 -7.74
N ASP A 27 -1.25 -7.12 -7.31
CA ASP A 27 -2.29 -7.67 -8.19
C ASP A 27 -3.43 -6.67 -8.44
N TYR A 28 -3.46 -5.55 -7.70
CA TYR A 28 -4.54 -4.58 -7.71
C TYR A 28 -4.05 -3.18 -8.07
N VAL A 29 -4.96 -2.42 -8.69
CA VAL A 29 -4.89 -0.96 -8.75
C VAL A 29 -6.00 -0.40 -7.88
N GLU A 30 -5.65 0.46 -6.93
CA GLU A 30 -6.59 1.09 -6.02
C GLU A 30 -6.66 2.59 -6.30
N THR A 31 -7.87 3.12 -6.46
CA THR A 31 -8.12 4.56 -6.54
C THR A 31 -9.11 4.95 -5.44
N VAL A 32 -8.77 5.93 -4.61
CA VAL A 32 -9.61 6.43 -3.51
C VAL A 32 -9.85 7.92 -3.70
N LEU A 33 -11.11 8.34 -3.60
CA LEU A 33 -11.50 9.75 -3.68
C LEU A 33 -11.74 10.33 -2.29
N GLU A 34 -11.00 11.40 -1.95
CA GLU A 34 -11.20 12.18 -0.73
C GLU A 34 -12.18 13.33 -0.97
N SER A 35 -11.95 14.13 -2.02
CA SER A 35 -12.84 15.24 -2.40
C SER A 35 -12.66 15.59 -3.87
N GLY A 36 -13.69 16.22 -4.47
CA GLY A 36 -13.71 16.60 -5.88
C GLY A 36 -14.32 15.51 -6.77
N HIS A 37 -13.80 15.32 -7.98
CA HIS A 37 -14.34 14.40 -8.98
C HIS A 37 -13.24 13.52 -9.56
N VAL A 38 -13.49 12.21 -9.58
CA VAL A 38 -12.62 11.21 -10.19
C VAL A 38 -13.41 10.32 -11.13
N SER A 39 -12.85 10.12 -12.34
CA SER A 39 -13.32 9.13 -13.30
C SER A 39 -12.19 8.17 -13.63
N VAL A 40 -12.42 6.88 -13.46
CA VAL A 40 -11.43 5.81 -13.67
C VAL A 40 -11.77 5.10 -14.98
N PHE A 41 -10.99 5.33 -16.03
CA PHE A 41 -11.14 4.63 -17.31
C PHE A 41 -10.42 3.28 -17.25
N MET A 42 -11.13 2.22 -17.61
CA MET A 42 -10.64 0.86 -17.65
C MET A 42 -10.61 0.35 -19.09
N PRO A 43 -9.42 0.24 -19.72
CA PRO A 43 -9.32 -0.13 -21.14
C PRO A 43 -9.97 -1.48 -21.47
N VAL A 44 -9.91 -2.45 -20.56
CA VAL A 44 -10.49 -3.79 -20.75
C VAL A 44 -12.00 -3.75 -20.98
N TYR A 45 -12.69 -2.76 -20.43
CA TYR A 45 -14.14 -2.57 -20.63
C TYR A 45 -14.46 -1.48 -21.64
N GLY A 46 -13.50 -0.61 -21.99
CA GLY A 46 -13.73 0.57 -22.82
C GLY A 46 -14.63 1.62 -22.14
N THR A 47 -14.81 1.55 -20.82
CA THR A 47 -15.72 2.41 -20.04
C THR A 47 -15.01 3.09 -18.89
N SER A 48 -15.65 4.09 -18.32
CA SER A 48 -15.20 4.82 -17.15
C SER A 48 -16.18 4.68 -15.99
N GLU A 49 -15.65 4.55 -14.78
CA GLU A 49 -16.39 4.57 -13.52
C GLU A 49 -16.10 5.86 -12.74
N THR A 50 -17.15 6.52 -12.27
CA THR A 50 -17.03 7.72 -11.44
C THR A 50 -17.05 7.35 -9.97
N LEU A 51 -16.18 7.98 -9.17
CA LEU A 51 -16.16 7.85 -7.72
C LEU A 51 -16.79 9.08 -7.05
N ASN A 52 -17.53 8.83 -5.98
CA ASN A 52 -17.96 9.86 -5.03
C ASN A 52 -16.95 9.99 -3.90
N PRO A 53 -16.88 11.16 -3.20
CA PRO A 53 -16.04 11.28 -2.00
C PRO A 53 -16.33 10.17 -0.98
N GLY A 54 -15.25 9.56 -0.46
CA GLY A 54 -15.33 8.41 0.44
C GLY A 54 -15.40 7.05 -0.27
N GLU A 55 -15.39 7.02 -1.59
CA GLU A 55 -15.39 5.77 -2.35
C GLU A 55 -14.00 5.36 -2.80
N ARG A 56 -13.86 4.06 -2.96
CA ARG A 56 -12.71 3.37 -3.53
C ARG A 56 -13.14 2.53 -4.73
N LEU A 57 -12.33 2.54 -5.78
CA LEU A 57 -12.34 1.54 -6.84
C LEU A 57 -11.09 0.68 -6.70
N LEU A 58 -11.29 -0.63 -6.60
CA LEU A 58 -10.24 -1.64 -6.58
C LEU A 58 -10.35 -2.46 -7.86
N PHE A 59 -9.33 -2.42 -8.70
CA PHE A 59 -9.26 -3.19 -9.95
C PHE A 59 -8.27 -4.34 -9.78
N ASP A 60 -8.75 -5.58 -9.97
CA ASP A 60 -7.92 -6.79 -9.99
C ASP A 60 -7.30 -6.96 -11.39
N LYS A 61 -5.99 -6.92 -11.48
CA LYS A 61 -5.25 -7.03 -12.74
C LYS A 61 -5.26 -8.44 -13.33
N LYS A 62 -5.44 -9.46 -12.48
CA LYS A 62 -5.48 -10.87 -12.90
C LYS A 62 -6.89 -11.29 -13.31
N ALA A 63 -7.86 -11.01 -12.46
CA ALA A 63 -9.26 -11.33 -12.74
C ALA A 63 -9.88 -10.37 -13.76
N LEU A 64 -9.23 -9.23 -14.05
CA LEU A 64 -9.74 -8.15 -14.90
C LEU A 64 -11.12 -7.65 -14.44
N GLN A 65 -11.35 -7.61 -13.13
CA GLN A 65 -12.61 -7.18 -12.49
C GLN A 65 -12.37 -5.99 -11.58
N PHE A 66 -13.41 -5.22 -11.35
CA PHE A 66 -13.34 -4.11 -10.40
C PHE A 66 -14.46 -4.17 -9.39
N MET A 67 -14.22 -3.56 -8.23
CA MET A 67 -15.19 -3.40 -7.15
C MET A 67 -15.15 -1.97 -6.63
N LYS A 68 -16.32 -1.37 -6.45
CA LYS A 68 -16.49 -0.09 -5.76
C LYS A 68 -16.96 -0.34 -4.33
N SER A 69 -16.39 0.39 -3.37
CA SER A 69 -16.80 0.31 -1.96
C SER A 69 -16.53 1.63 -1.25
N LYS A 70 -17.24 1.89 -0.15
CA LYS A 70 -16.91 2.96 0.77
C LYS A 70 -15.70 2.56 1.62
N VAL A 71 -14.81 3.52 1.90
CA VAL A 71 -13.62 3.31 2.72
C VAL A 71 -13.38 4.47 3.67
N ASP A 72 -12.60 4.21 4.72
CA ASP A 72 -12.05 5.29 5.53
C ASP A 72 -10.90 5.95 4.76
N VAL A 73 -11.20 7.10 4.17
CA VAL A 73 -10.25 7.86 3.35
C VAL A 73 -9.02 8.27 4.15
N SER A 74 -9.17 8.56 5.45
CA SER A 74 -8.06 9.00 6.28
C SER A 74 -6.94 7.97 6.38
N GLU A 75 -7.26 6.70 6.38
CA GLU A 75 -6.27 5.62 6.36
C GLU A 75 -5.44 5.60 5.07
N LYS A 76 -6.08 5.96 3.95
CA LYS A 76 -5.46 5.90 2.62
C LYS A 76 -4.70 7.18 2.24
N THR A 77 -5.00 8.30 2.88
CA THR A 77 -4.42 9.60 2.53
C THR A 77 -3.50 10.20 3.59
N ALA A 78 -3.50 9.67 4.82
CA ALA A 78 -2.73 10.20 5.95
C ALA A 78 -1.20 10.21 5.74
N TRP A 79 -0.69 9.38 4.85
CA TRP A 79 0.75 9.34 4.51
C TRP A 79 1.27 10.70 3.98
N LYS A 80 0.41 11.51 3.36
CA LYS A 80 0.73 12.88 2.91
C LYS A 80 1.11 13.79 4.07
N ASP A 81 0.54 13.52 5.25
CA ASP A 81 0.77 14.26 6.50
C ASP A 81 1.80 13.57 7.42
N GLY A 82 2.60 12.66 6.88
CA GLY A 82 3.60 11.89 7.63
C GLY A 82 2.99 10.90 8.63
N LYS A 83 1.73 10.50 8.44
CA LYS A 83 1.03 9.56 9.32
C LYS A 83 0.78 8.25 8.60
N LEU A 84 1.01 7.14 9.28
CA LEU A 84 0.62 5.81 8.85
C LEU A 84 -0.50 5.33 9.76
N ILE A 85 -1.71 5.21 9.22
CA ILE A 85 -2.89 4.74 9.95
C ILE A 85 -3.22 3.33 9.48
N PHE A 86 -3.39 2.44 10.45
CA PHE A 86 -3.79 1.05 10.26
C PHE A 86 -5.05 0.79 11.08
N ARG A 87 -6.11 0.27 10.44
CA ARG A 87 -7.38 -0.05 11.09
C ARG A 87 -7.81 -1.45 10.70
N ASN A 88 -7.75 -2.37 11.66
CA ASN A 88 -8.04 -3.78 11.42
C ASN A 88 -7.25 -4.35 10.22
N THR A 89 -5.98 -3.96 10.13
CA THR A 89 -5.08 -4.29 9.01
C THR A 89 -4.28 -5.54 9.37
N SER A 90 -4.23 -6.52 8.48
CA SER A 90 -3.41 -7.73 8.71
C SER A 90 -1.91 -7.38 8.77
N LEU A 91 -1.13 -8.21 9.49
CA LEU A 91 0.32 -8.02 9.58
C LEU A 91 0.97 -8.01 8.19
N ASP A 92 0.59 -8.91 7.30
CA ASP A 92 1.10 -8.97 5.93
C ASP A 92 0.85 -7.66 5.16
N GLU A 93 -0.39 -7.15 5.18
CA GLU A 93 -0.73 -5.89 4.52
C GLU A 93 -0.03 -4.69 5.18
N MET A 94 0.11 -4.71 6.52
CA MET A 94 0.86 -3.68 7.25
C MET A 94 2.32 -3.65 6.80
N LEU A 95 2.99 -4.80 6.73
CA LEU A 95 4.39 -4.91 6.31
C LEU A 95 4.57 -4.49 4.85
N LYS A 96 3.64 -4.81 3.94
CA LYS A 96 3.64 -4.32 2.56
C LYS A 96 3.56 -2.80 2.49
N ARG A 97 2.68 -2.18 3.29
CA ARG A 97 2.56 -0.71 3.34
C ARG A 97 3.81 -0.05 3.93
N LEU A 98 4.43 -0.66 4.96
CA LEU A 98 5.70 -0.20 5.53
C LEU A 98 6.84 -0.31 4.52
N SER A 99 6.93 -1.42 3.79
CA SER A 99 7.91 -1.64 2.72
C SER A 99 7.89 -0.50 1.69
N ARG A 100 6.69 -0.11 1.23
CA ARG A 100 6.52 1.00 0.28
C ARG A 100 6.88 2.35 0.89
N HIS A 101 6.38 2.62 2.10
CA HIS A 101 6.58 3.92 2.76
C HIS A 101 8.05 4.20 3.05
N PHE A 102 8.79 3.20 3.50
CA PHE A 102 10.22 3.33 3.85
C PHE A 102 11.16 2.96 2.69
N ASN A 103 10.61 2.59 1.54
CA ASN A 103 11.39 2.17 0.35
C ASN A 103 12.41 1.06 0.66
N VAL A 104 11.99 0.05 1.40
CA VAL A 104 12.76 -1.13 1.76
C VAL A 104 12.07 -2.39 1.22
N ASP A 105 12.81 -3.49 1.12
CA ASP A 105 12.28 -4.77 0.69
C ASP A 105 12.02 -5.65 1.93
N ILE A 106 10.74 -5.81 2.31
CA ILE A 106 10.35 -6.62 3.47
C ILE A 106 9.91 -8.00 3.02
N HIS A 107 10.67 -9.01 3.43
CA HIS A 107 10.33 -10.43 3.24
C HIS A 107 9.64 -10.96 4.50
N PHE A 108 8.38 -11.32 4.38
CA PHE A 108 7.58 -11.82 5.49
C PHE A 108 7.41 -13.34 5.43
N ASN A 109 7.86 -14.03 6.47
CA ASN A 109 7.74 -15.48 6.62
C ASN A 109 6.78 -15.78 7.77
N ASN A 110 5.56 -16.18 7.47
CA ASN A 110 4.60 -16.61 8.49
C ASN A 110 4.78 -18.10 8.79
N LYS A 111 5.62 -18.42 9.76
CA LYS A 111 5.90 -19.80 10.21
C LYS A 111 4.82 -20.33 11.17
N SER A 112 4.09 -19.44 11.82
CA SER A 112 3.04 -19.80 12.78
C SER A 112 1.72 -20.19 12.14
N GLY A 113 1.48 -19.75 10.88
CA GLY A 113 0.17 -19.85 10.21
C GLY A 113 -0.92 -18.97 10.82
N LYS A 114 -0.61 -18.16 11.84
CA LYS A 114 -1.57 -17.26 12.51
C LYS A 114 -1.72 -15.97 11.72
N ASN A 115 -2.94 -15.42 11.73
CA ASN A 115 -3.24 -14.11 11.17
C ASN A 115 -3.50 -13.12 12.30
N TYR A 116 -2.69 -12.07 12.36
CA TYR A 116 -2.85 -10.98 13.30
C TYR A 116 -3.34 -9.74 12.57
N THR A 117 -4.24 -9.01 13.20
CA THR A 117 -4.71 -7.71 12.74
C THR A 117 -4.37 -6.62 13.74
N PHE A 118 -4.02 -5.46 13.25
CA PHE A 118 -3.56 -4.33 14.06
C PHE A 118 -4.42 -3.09 13.85
N ARG A 119 -4.54 -2.33 14.94
CA ARG A 119 -5.00 -0.96 14.91
C ARG A 119 -3.90 -0.09 15.49
N ALA A 120 -3.29 0.76 14.66
CA ALA A 120 -2.17 1.61 15.05
C ALA A 120 -2.15 2.90 14.25
N THR A 121 -1.57 3.95 14.83
CA THR A 121 -1.24 5.19 14.12
C THR A 121 0.20 5.54 14.48
N PHE A 122 1.04 5.61 13.46
CA PHE A 122 2.44 6.03 13.60
C PHE A 122 2.60 7.45 13.04
N ARG A 123 3.47 8.25 13.70
CA ARG A 123 3.80 9.61 13.31
C ARG A 123 5.29 9.82 13.50
N ASN A 124 6.03 9.91 12.40
CA ASN A 124 7.48 10.11 12.43
C ASN A 124 8.32 8.98 13.06
N GLU A 125 7.71 7.83 13.44
CA GLU A 125 8.47 6.68 13.86
C GLU A 125 9.26 6.09 12.68
N SER A 126 10.50 5.67 12.95
CA SER A 126 11.29 4.91 11.98
C SER A 126 10.73 3.50 11.78
N LEU A 127 11.06 2.88 10.65
CA LEU A 127 10.69 1.48 10.39
C LEU A 127 11.09 0.55 11.53
N PHE A 128 12.30 0.71 12.07
CA PHE A 128 12.80 -0.16 13.12
C PHE A 128 12.05 0.00 14.43
N GLN A 129 11.67 1.23 14.80
CA GLN A 129 10.81 1.46 15.95
C GLN A 129 9.44 0.80 15.79
N ILE A 130 8.85 0.87 14.58
CA ILE A 130 7.57 0.22 14.28
C ILE A 130 7.72 -1.30 14.40
N LEU A 131 8.76 -1.90 13.80
CA LEU A 131 9.02 -3.33 13.88
C LEU A 131 9.26 -3.80 15.33
N ASP A 132 9.93 -2.99 16.14
CA ASP A 132 10.11 -3.27 17.57
C ASP A 132 8.77 -3.26 18.33
N TYR A 133 7.88 -2.31 18.03
CA TYR A 133 6.53 -2.30 18.65
C TYR A 133 5.72 -3.53 18.24
N LEU A 134 5.79 -3.92 16.98
CA LEU A 134 5.12 -5.13 16.50
C LEU A 134 5.68 -6.39 17.15
N SER A 135 7.00 -6.51 17.31
CA SER A 135 7.64 -7.66 17.94
C SER A 135 7.32 -7.82 19.44
N LYS A 136 6.95 -6.73 20.11
CA LYS A 136 6.43 -6.77 21.49
C LYS A 136 4.97 -7.23 21.57
N SER A 137 4.23 -7.12 20.47
CA SER A 137 2.80 -7.43 20.42
C SER A 137 2.53 -8.86 19.96
N VAL A 138 3.40 -9.42 19.13
CA VAL A 138 3.30 -10.79 18.60
C VAL A 138 4.66 -11.47 18.61
N SER A 139 4.68 -12.81 18.57
CA SER A 139 5.91 -13.61 18.57
C SER A 139 6.62 -13.51 17.21
N MET A 140 7.26 -12.38 16.98
CA MET A 140 7.90 -12.06 15.71
C MET A 140 9.35 -11.63 15.95
N LYS A 141 10.24 -12.01 15.05
CA LYS A 141 11.63 -11.53 14.98
C LYS A 141 11.88 -10.87 13.63
N TRP A 142 12.79 -9.92 13.61
CA TRP A 142 13.19 -9.27 12.37
C TRP A 142 14.72 -9.09 12.32
N ASN A 143 15.25 -9.08 11.11
CA ASN A 143 16.66 -8.85 10.80
C ASN A 143 16.80 -7.99 9.58
N VAL A 144 17.90 -7.25 9.48
CA VAL A 144 18.21 -6.33 8.36
C VAL A 144 19.43 -6.80 7.62
N GLU A 145 19.34 -6.83 6.30
CA GLU A 145 20.46 -7.00 5.40
C GLU A 145 20.76 -5.67 4.73
N ASP A 146 22.00 -5.19 4.84
CA ASP A 146 22.40 -3.92 4.27
C ASP A 146 22.42 -3.97 2.73
N PRO A 147 22.22 -2.82 2.05
CA PRO A 147 22.31 -2.73 0.61
C PRO A 147 23.67 -3.18 0.09
N VAL A 148 23.66 -3.92 -0.99
CA VAL A 148 24.87 -4.37 -1.70
C VAL A 148 25.05 -3.54 -2.95
N GLN A 149 26.29 -3.11 -3.22
CA GLN A 149 26.60 -2.40 -4.46
C GLN A 149 26.62 -3.37 -5.63
N LEU A 150 25.91 -3.00 -6.70
CA LEU A 150 25.84 -3.77 -7.94
C LEU A 150 27.01 -3.39 -8.88
N SER A 151 27.23 -4.18 -9.91
CA SER A 151 28.30 -3.98 -10.89
C SER A 151 28.16 -2.71 -11.71
N ASP A 152 26.96 -2.15 -11.81
CA ASP A 152 26.65 -0.88 -12.48
C ASP A 152 26.83 0.35 -11.56
N GLY A 153 27.29 0.14 -10.31
CA GLY A 153 27.50 1.18 -9.31
C GLY A 153 26.27 1.56 -8.50
N THR A 154 25.11 1.01 -8.83
CA THR A 154 23.88 1.19 -8.04
C THR A 154 23.86 0.29 -6.80
N PHE A 155 22.95 0.55 -5.88
CA PHE A 155 22.75 -0.28 -4.69
C PHE A 155 21.40 -0.99 -4.72
N THR A 156 21.38 -2.21 -4.18
CA THR A 156 20.12 -2.90 -3.90
C THR A 156 19.32 -2.13 -2.84
N LYS A 157 18.02 -2.36 -2.77
CA LYS A 157 17.24 -1.88 -1.62
C LYS A 157 17.71 -2.59 -0.35
N ARG A 158 17.61 -1.89 0.79
CA ARG A 158 17.78 -2.53 2.10
C ARG A 158 16.72 -3.61 2.25
N LYS A 159 17.12 -4.79 2.68
CA LYS A 159 16.24 -5.92 2.86
C LYS A 159 15.97 -6.14 4.34
N VAL A 160 14.71 -6.39 4.69
CA VAL A 160 14.27 -6.70 6.05
C VAL A 160 13.57 -8.05 6.03
N ILE A 161 14.04 -8.98 6.83
CA ILE A 161 13.42 -10.29 6.98
C ILE A 161 12.59 -10.27 8.26
N VAL A 162 11.32 -10.63 8.15
CA VAL A 162 10.39 -10.71 9.28
C VAL A 162 9.86 -12.13 9.38
N ASP A 163 10.15 -12.78 10.49
CA ASP A 163 9.70 -14.14 10.82
C ASP A 163 8.65 -14.09 11.94
N LEU A 164 7.47 -14.62 11.67
CA LEU A 164 6.39 -14.81 12.66
C LEU A 164 6.35 -16.28 13.10
N TYR A 165 6.37 -16.54 14.42
CA TYR A 165 6.42 -17.86 15.05
C TYR A 165 5.13 -18.24 15.76
#